data_82d5465800500de14d286384cc4bffc2
#
_entry.id   82d5465800500de14d286384cc4bffc2
#
_cell.length_a   1.000
_cell.length_b   1.000
_cell.length_c   1.000
_cell.angle_alpha   90.00
_cell.angle_beta   90.00
_cell.angle_gamma   90.00
#
_symmetry.space_group_name_H-M   'P 1'
#
loop_
_entity.id
_entity.type
_entity.pdbx_description
1 polymer ?
#
loop_
_entity_poly.entity_id
_entity_poly.type
_entity_poly.pdbx_seq_one_letter_code
_entity_poly.pdbx_strand_id
1 'polypeptide(L)'
;MEKIANMTSDGGSKLTLDIPAQEPNLFKSKAVHEILSFLTRYHTDEFSITELGDAVDYSQPTISKAVDILVANDLVVAQREGNAKQVHINRGRLSRSDDPFLQIPQPEFHKPVRTAVNKLIEKLEDVVGIVLYGSVARGDADRRSDIDLWVLIEEDRMANQRTANRVRQDLEDHEFDTGRYAYDIDVESLPAVPNYTDELQDVLSDGLVVHDTEKFEKVRKMVFHGDLDE
;
A
#
# COMPACT_ATOMS: atom_id res chain seq x y z
N MET A 1 16.61 17.09 29.53
CA MET A 1 17.36 16.70 28.32
C MET A 1 17.06 15.22 28.06
N GLU A 2 15.99 14.95 27.38
CA GLU A 2 15.55 13.59 27.07
C GLU A 2 16.02 13.25 25.66
N LYS A 3 16.78 12.19 25.55
CA LYS A 3 17.31 11.66 24.28
C LYS A 3 16.15 11.15 23.45
N ILE A 4 15.82 11.85 22.38
CA ILE A 4 15.04 11.31 21.29
C ILE A 4 15.86 10.20 20.65
N ALA A 5 15.46 8.96 20.91
CA ALA A 5 16.03 7.80 20.28
C ALA A 5 15.74 7.86 18.77
N ASN A 6 16.79 7.93 18.01
CA ASN A 6 16.83 7.94 16.57
C ASN A 6 16.38 6.55 16.06
N MET A 7 15.12 6.39 15.73
CA MET A 7 14.64 5.27 14.90
C MET A 7 14.79 5.68 13.42
N THR A 8 15.99 5.55 12.92
CA THR A 8 16.22 5.47 11.47
C THR A 8 15.87 4.08 11.00
N SER A 9 14.61 3.80 10.71
CA SER A 9 14.30 2.77 9.75
C SER A 9 14.62 3.35 8.38
N ASP A 10 15.69 2.89 7.79
CA ASP A 10 16.14 3.28 6.45
C ASP A 10 15.29 2.59 5.38
N GLY A 11 14.00 2.88 5.37
CA GLY A 11 13.04 2.50 4.34
C GLY A 11 13.18 3.42 3.14
N GLY A 12 14.27 3.26 2.39
CA GLY A 12 14.49 4.04 1.16
C GLY A 12 13.35 3.83 0.16
N SER A 13 12.77 4.93 -0.31
CA SER A 13 11.81 4.88 -1.42
C SER A 13 12.55 4.57 -2.72
N LYS A 14 11.97 3.69 -3.54
CA LYS A 14 12.47 3.35 -4.88
C LYS A 14 11.42 3.74 -5.90
N LEU A 15 11.85 4.34 -7.00
CA LEU A 15 10.99 4.68 -8.14
C LEU A 15 11.44 3.89 -9.37
N THR A 16 10.47 3.27 -10.04
CA THR A 16 10.72 2.58 -11.31
C THR A 16 10.59 3.59 -12.46
N LEU A 17 11.59 3.61 -13.33
CA LEU A 17 11.63 4.47 -14.51
C LEU A 17 11.87 3.62 -15.76
N ASP A 18 11.09 3.89 -16.82
CA ASP A 18 11.31 3.28 -18.12
C ASP A 18 12.51 3.93 -18.83
N ILE A 19 13.34 3.11 -19.46
CA ILE A 19 14.49 3.59 -20.24
C ILE A 19 14.29 3.18 -21.71
N PRO A 20 14.41 4.13 -22.65
CA PRO A 20 14.80 5.53 -22.46
C PRO A 20 13.70 6.38 -21.81
N ALA A 21 14.11 7.38 -21.02
CA ALA A 21 13.20 8.34 -20.43
C ALA A 21 12.48 9.14 -21.53
N GLN A 22 11.17 9.35 -21.37
CA GLN A 22 10.36 10.08 -22.35
C GLN A 22 10.78 11.58 -22.44
N GLU A 23 11.12 12.18 -21.30
CA GLU A 23 11.66 13.53 -21.21
C GLU A 23 13.04 13.51 -20.52
N PRO A 24 14.16 13.66 -21.28
CA PRO A 24 15.51 13.52 -20.72
C PRO A 24 15.91 14.59 -19.70
N ASN A 25 15.17 15.71 -19.63
CA ASN A 25 15.42 16.76 -18.65
C ASN A 25 15.12 16.35 -17.20
N LEU A 26 14.54 15.18 -17.00
CA LEU A 26 14.28 14.57 -15.68
C LEU A 26 15.51 14.65 -14.75
N PHE A 27 16.70 14.41 -15.27
CA PHE A 27 17.94 14.37 -14.47
C PHE A 27 18.69 15.72 -14.39
N LYS A 28 18.20 16.76 -15.04
CA LYS A 28 18.90 18.05 -15.14
C LYS A 28 18.36 19.13 -14.20
N SER A 29 17.16 18.96 -13.68
CA SER A 29 16.47 20.00 -12.91
C SER A 29 16.47 19.67 -11.42
N LYS A 30 17.00 20.58 -10.60
CA LYS A 30 16.95 20.47 -9.14
C LYS A 30 15.51 20.52 -8.64
N ALA A 31 14.64 21.35 -9.21
CA ALA A 31 13.23 21.43 -8.87
C ALA A 31 12.50 20.10 -9.10
N VAL A 32 12.81 19.39 -10.20
CA VAL A 32 12.26 18.04 -10.47
C VAL A 32 12.62 17.07 -9.34
N HIS A 33 13.89 17.08 -8.91
CA HIS A 33 14.34 16.21 -7.83
C HIS A 33 13.65 16.54 -6.48
N GLU A 34 13.53 17.82 -6.15
CA GLU A 34 12.94 18.25 -4.88
C GLU A 34 11.43 17.98 -4.83
N ILE A 35 10.70 18.23 -5.92
CA ILE A 35 9.27 17.86 -6.03
C ILE A 35 9.10 16.36 -5.91
N LEU A 36 9.91 15.58 -6.61
CA LEU A 36 9.84 14.13 -6.56
C LEU A 36 10.11 13.60 -5.15
N SER A 37 11.12 14.15 -4.48
CA SER A 37 11.44 13.79 -3.08
C SER A 37 10.31 14.18 -2.11
N PHE A 38 9.68 15.34 -2.31
CA PHE A 38 8.55 15.80 -1.53
C PHE A 38 7.34 14.87 -1.71
N LEU A 39 6.92 14.64 -2.95
CA LEU A 39 5.77 13.78 -3.27
C LEU A 39 6.00 12.32 -2.85
N THR A 40 7.23 11.84 -2.88
CA THR A 40 7.59 10.51 -2.38
C THR A 40 7.42 10.40 -0.87
N ARG A 41 7.72 11.47 -0.13
CA ARG A 41 7.51 11.54 1.33
C ARG A 41 6.03 11.60 1.70
N TYR A 42 5.27 12.38 0.94
CA TYR A 42 3.82 12.59 1.13
C TYR A 42 3.02 11.84 0.07
N HIS A 43 3.32 10.56 -0.09
CA HIS A 43 2.85 9.72 -1.19
C HIS A 43 1.35 9.39 -1.14
N THR A 44 0.68 9.66 -0.02
CA THR A 44 -0.77 9.49 0.15
C THR A 44 -1.57 10.75 -0.16
N ASP A 45 -0.90 11.89 -0.30
CA ASP A 45 -1.53 13.20 -0.42
C ASP A 45 -1.46 13.74 -1.85
N GLU A 46 -2.34 14.69 -2.14
CA GLU A 46 -2.39 15.42 -3.39
C GLU A 46 -2.13 16.91 -3.13
N PHE A 47 -1.44 17.58 -4.03
CA PHE A 47 -1.02 18.95 -3.87
C PHE A 47 -1.30 19.76 -5.13
N SER A 48 -1.77 20.99 -4.97
CA SER A 48 -1.83 21.96 -6.07
C SER A 48 -0.43 22.46 -6.47
N ILE A 49 -0.31 23.06 -7.65
CA ILE A 49 0.92 23.70 -8.10
C ILE A 49 1.41 24.80 -7.14
N THR A 50 0.47 25.50 -6.48
CA THR A 50 0.80 26.54 -5.49
C THR A 50 1.38 25.94 -4.23
N GLU A 51 0.73 24.93 -3.66
CA GLU A 51 1.19 24.22 -2.46
C GLU A 51 2.57 23.58 -2.68
N LEU A 52 2.80 22.98 -3.86
CA LEU A 52 4.12 22.45 -4.21
C LEU A 52 5.17 23.58 -4.28
N GLY A 53 4.80 24.74 -4.85
CA GLY A 53 5.69 25.90 -4.90
C GLY A 53 6.11 26.38 -3.53
N ASP A 54 5.17 26.49 -2.62
CA ASP A 54 5.40 26.89 -1.24
C ASP A 54 6.22 25.83 -0.45
N ALA A 55 5.97 24.54 -0.71
CA ALA A 55 6.65 23.44 -0.03
C ALA A 55 8.12 23.28 -0.41
N VAL A 56 8.47 23.54 -1.68
CA VAL A 56 9.85 23.35 -2.20
C VAL A 56 10.55 24.67 -2.57
N ASP A 57 9.95 25.81 -2.25
CA ASP A 57 10.50 27.17 -2.47
C ASP A 57 10.87 27.49 -3.92
N TYR A 58 9.93 27.22 -4.84
CA TYR A 58 10.05 27.58 -6.26
C TYR A 58 8.83 28.32 -6.77
N SER A 59 9.05 29.16 -7.80
CA SER A 59 7.97 29.88 -8.49
C SER A 59 7.02 28.90 -9.22
N GLN A 60 5.73 29.23 -9.29
CA GLN A 60 4.73 28.42 -9.98
C GLN A 60 5.10 28.02 -11.43
N PRO A 61 5.70 28.89 -12.26
CA PRO A 61 6.15 28.48 -13.59
C PRO A 61 7.25 27.39 -13.55
N THR A 62 8.13 27.43 -12.55
CA THR A 62 9.17 26.42 -12.35
C THR A 62 8.55 25.08 -11.94
N ILE A 63 7.61 25.12 -10.99
CA ILE A 63 6.87 23.93 -10.56
C ILE A 63 6.09 23.32 -11.72
N SER A 64 5.35 24.13 -12.46
CA SER A 64 4.56 23.64 -13.60
C SER A 64 5.42 22.92 -14.63
N LYS A 65 6.58 23.50 -15.00
CA LYS A 65 7.55 22.84 -15.88
C LYS A 65 8.10 21.53 -15.30
N ALA A 66 8.43 21.52 -14.03
CA ALA A 66 8.98 20.33 -13.39
C ALA A 66 7.91 19.22 -13.31
N VAL A 67 6.67 19.56 -12.97
CA VAL A 67 5.54 18.63 -12.97
C VAL A 67 5.29 18.08 -14.38
N ASP A 68 5.34 18.89 -15.42
CA ASP A 68 5.15 18.42 -16.81
C ASP A 68 6.23 17.40 -17.21
N ILE A 69 7.49 17.59 -16.79
CA ILE A 69 8.58 16.62 -16.98
C ILE A 69 8.29 15.31 -16.22
N LEU A 70 7.82 15.40 -14.99
CA LEU A 70 7.51 14.22 -14.16
C LEU A 70 6.31 13.45 -14.71
N VAL A 71 5.28 14.13 -15.18
CA VAL A 71 4.10 13.53 -15.84
C VAL A 71 4.50 12.85 -17.14
N ALA A 72 5.35 13.49 -17.96
CA ALA A 72 5.82 12.90 -19.20
C ALA A 72 6.61 11.60 -19.00
N ASN A 73 7.24 11.43 -17.85
CA ASN A 73 7.96 10.20 -17.47
C ASN A 73 7.13 9.25 -16.61
N ASP A 74 5.82 9.49 -16.49
CA ASP A 74 4.88 8.66 -15.71
C ASP A 74 5.27 8.48 -14.22
N LEU A 75 6.03 9.44 -13.66
CA LEU A 75 6.44 9.43 -12.25
C LEU A 75 5.45 10.15 -11.34
N VAL A 76 4.63 11.01 -11.93
CA VAL A 76 3.63 11.84 -11.24
C VAL A 76 2.35 11.83 -12.06
N VAL A 77 1.22 11.79 -11.38
CA VAL A 77 -0.11 11.97 -11.97
C VAL A 77 -0.56 13.40 -11.70
N ALA A 78 -1.13 14.06 -12.71
CA ALA A 78 -1.71 15.38 -12.55
C ALA A 78 -3.12 15.41 -13.12
N GLN A 79 -4.08 15.75 -12.28
CA GLN A 79 -5.50 15.80 -12.62
C GLN A 79 -6.03 17.24 -12.42
N ARG A 80 -7.06 17.61 -13.17
CA ARG A 80 -7.77 18.88 -12.95
C ARG A 80 -8.97 18.67 -12.05
N GLU A 81 -8.96 19.36 -10.92
CA GLU A 81 -10.10 19.46 -10.04
C GLU A 81 -10.58 20.91 -10.01
N GLY A 82 -11.69 21.19 -10.69
CA GLY A 82 -12.16 22.55 -10.90
C GLY A 82 -11.14 23.41 -11.67
N ASN A 83 -10.65 24.48 -11.04
CA ASN A 83 -9.62 25.37 -11.59
C ASN A 83 -8.20 25.03 -11.13
N ALA A 84 -8.01 24.08 -10.22
CA ALA A 84 -6.71 23.68 -9.74
C ALA A 84 -6.20 22.44 -10.47
N LYS A 85 -4.88 22.36 -10.66
CA LYS A 85 -4.19 21.15 -11.12
C LYS A 85 -3.65 20.44 -9.87
N GLN A 86 -4.26 19.30 -9.51
CA GLN A 86 -3.82 18.45 -8.40
C GLN A 86 -2.75 17.47 -8.88
N VAL A 87 -1.75 17.27 -8.07
CA VAL A 87 -0.54 16.52 -8.41
C VAL A 87 -0.22 15.56 -7.28
N HIS A 88 -0.02 14.29 -7.61
CA HIS A 88 0.46 13.29 -6.66
C HIS A 88 1.48 12.35 -7.30
N ILE A 89 2.24 11.64 -6.48
CA ILE A 89 3.18 10.62 -6.97
C ILE A 89 2.44 9.49 -7.70
N ASN A 90 2.99 8.98 -8.78
CA ASN A 90 2.47 7.74 -9.37
C ASN A 90 2.85 6.56 -8.46
N ARG A 91 1.90 6.11 -7.65
CA ARG A 91 2.09 5.05 -6.65
C ARG A 91 2.46 3.73 -7.31
N GLY A 92 2.00 3.47 -8.54
CA GLY A 92 2.39 2.29 -9.31
C GLY A 92 3.89 2.24 -9.67
N ARG A 93 4.59 3.38 -9.60
CA ARG A 93 6.05 3.49 -9.82
C ARG A 93 6.84 3.54 -8.52
N LEU A 94 6.17 3.71 -7.39
CA LEU A 94 6.78 3.86 -6.06
C LEU A 94 6.78 2.53 -5.32
N SER A 95 7.93 2.15 -4.77
CA SER A 95 8.07 1.01 -3.86
C SER A 95 8.71 1.48 -2.56
N ARG A 96 8.11 1.13 -1.44
CA ARG A 96 8.60 1.41 -0.09
C ARG A 96 8.48 0.15 0.75
N SER A 97 9.55 -0.22 1.43
CA SER A 97 9.56 -1.39 2.32
C SER A 97 8.71 -1.20 3.58
N ASP A 98 8.45 0.05 3.95
CA ASP A 98 7.65 0.45 5.12
C ASP A 98 6.17 0.71 4.80
N ASP A 99 5.76 0.62 3.53
CA ASP A 99 4.37 0.80 3.11
C ASP A 99 3.94 -0.25 2.07
N PRO A 100 3.47 -1.41 2.52
CA PRO A 100 3.05 -2.50 1.64
C PRO A 100 1.78 -2.14 0.83
N PHE A 101 0.99 -1.17 1.28
CA PHE A 101 -0.26 -0.78 0.59
C PHE A 101 -0.01 -0.07 -0.75
N LEU A 102 1.21 0.42 -0.99
CA LEU A 102 1.58 1.00 -2.29
C LEU A 102 1.59 -0.01 -3.44
N GLN A 103 1.64 -1.31 -3.12
CA GLN A 103 1.58 -2.38 -4.12
C GLN A 103 0.15 -2.60 -4.65
N ILE A 104 -0.87 -2.09 -3.98
CA ILE A 104 -2.26 -2.20 -4.43
C ILE A 104 -2.42 -1.38 -5.72
N PRO A 105 -2.81 -2.02 -6.85
CA PRO A 105 -2.77 -1.35 -8.16
C PRO A 105 -3.75 -0.17 -8.28
N GLN A 106 -4.91 -0.26 -7.60
CA GLN A 106 -5.99 0.74 -7.68
C GLN A 106 -5.97 1.63 -6.43
N PRO A 107 -5.67 2.94 -6.59
CA PRO A 107 -5.50 3.88 -5.47
C PRO A 107 -6.71 4.02 -4.55
N GLU A 108 -7.92 3.87 -5.08
CA GLU A 108 -9.17 3.96 -4.31
C GLU A 108 -9.27 2.91 -3.19
N PHE A 109 -8.57 1.77 -3.33
CA PHE A 109 -8.53 0.72 -2.31
C PHE A 109 -7.44 0.89 -1.25
N HIS A 110 -6.46 1.81 -1.44
CA HIS A 110 -5.36 2.01 -0.48
C HIS A 110 -5.87 2.34 0.93
N LYS A 111 -6.76 3.34 1.05
CA LYS A 111 -7.30 3.77 2.35
C LYS A 111 -8.25 2.73 2.97
N PRO A 112 -9.19 2.14 2.22
CA PRO A 112 -10.03 1.06 2.72
C PRO A 112 -9.25 -0.15 3.23
N VAL A 113 -8.29 -0.67 2.46
CA VAL A 113 -7.46 -1.82 2.85
C VAL A 113 -6.61 -1.49 4.08
N ARG A 114 -5.93 -0.34 4.08
CA ARG A 114 -5.12 0.11 5.24
C ARG A 114 -5.96 0.21 6.51
N THR A 115 -7.18 0.75 6.40
CA THR A 115 -8.10 0.88 7.54
C THR A 115 -8.51 -0.49 8.06
N ALA A 116 -8.82 -1.43 7.17
CA ALA A 116 -9.17 -2.79 7.53
C ALA A 116 -8.01 -3.50 8.24
N VAL A 117 -6.82 -3.47 7.66
CA VAL A 117 -5.61 -4.10 8.23
C VAL A 117 -5.29 -3.54 9.61
N ASN A 118 -5.33 -2.22 9.78
CA ASN A 118 -5.06 -1.59 11.08
C ASN A 118 -6.09 -2.00 12.14
N LYS A 119 -7.39 -2.05 11.79
CA LYS A 119 -8.44 -2.53 12.70
C LYS A 119 -8.28 -4.00 13.05
N LEU A 120 -7.90 -4.84 12.09
CA LEU A 120 -7.66 -6.27 12.34
C LEU A 120 -6.49 -6.46 13.30
N ILE A 121 -5.35 -5.79 13.07
CA ILE A 121 -4.19 -5.84 13.97
C ILE A 121 -4.53 -5.33 15.39
N GLU A 122 -5.39 -4.30 15.49
CA GLU A 122 -5.82 -3.75 16.79
C GLU A 122 -6.77 -4.67 17.57
N LYS A 123 -7.65 -5.41 16.88
CA LYS A 123 -8.77 -6.14 17.48
C LYS A 123 -8.58 -7.64 17.59
N LEU A 124 -7.78 -8.24 16.72
CA LEU A 124 -7.48 -9.66 16.78
C LEU A 124 -6.27 -9.91 17.68
N GLU A 125 -6.24 -11.09 18.26
CA GLU A 125 -5.12 -11.53 19.08
C GLU A 125 -4.09 -12.28 18.21
N ASP A 126 -2.81 -12.01 18.46
CA ASP A 126 -1.66 -12.73 17.91
C ASP A 126 -1.66 -12.87 16.36
N VAL A 127 -1.90 -11.76 15.66
CA VAL A 127 -1.86 -11.71 14.21
C VAL A 127 -0.43 -11.98 13.71
N VAL A 128 -0.29 -13.01 12.90
CA VAL A 128 0.99 -13.46 12.32
C VAL A 128 1.23 -12.82 10.95
N GLY A 129 0.19 -12.72 10.12
CA GLY A 129 0.29 -12.09 8.81
C GLY A 129 -1.07 -11.78 8.21
N ILE A 130 -1.12 -10.84 7.26
CA ILE A 130 -2.33 -10.51 6.51
C ILE A 130 -1.97 -10.40 5.03
N VAL A 131 -2.75 -11.04 4.19
CA VAL A 131 -2.63 -11.03 2.72
C VAL A 131 -3.90 -10.45 2.11
N LEU A 132 -3.76 -9.44 1.28
CA LEU A 132 -4.80 -8.99 0.37
C LEU A 132 -4.75 -9.87 -0.87
N TYR A 133 -5.87 -10.47 -1.27
CA TYR A 133 -5.93 -11.32 -2.46
C TYR A 133 -7.13 -10.95 -3.35
N GLY A 134 -7.46 -11.76 -4.32
CA GLY A 134 -8.61 -11.53 -5.19
C GLY A 134 -8.45 -10.34 -6.17
N SER A 135 -9.57 -9.76 -6.57
CA SER A 135 -9.63 -8.74 -7.64
C SER A 135 -8.90 -7.45 -7.28
N VAL A 136 -8.95 -7.02 -6.02
CA VAL A 136 -8.26 -5.81 -5.55
C VAL A 136 -6.74 -5.98 -5.61
N ALA A 137 -6.23 -7.15 -5.24
CA ALA A 137 -4.79 -7.43 -5.32
C ALA A 137 -4.30 -7.48 -6.77
N ARG A 138 -5.08 -8.03 -7.68
CA ARG A 138 -4.75 -8.09 -9.11
C ARG A 138 -4.98 -6.78 -9.87
N GLY A 139 -5.77 -5.85 -9.30
CA GLY A 139 -6.09 -4.57 -9.93
C GLY A 139 -7.21 -4.63 -10.96
N ASP A 140 -8.02 -5.67 -10.95
CA ASP A 140 -9.21 -5.86 -11.81
C ASP A 140 -10.54 -5.68 -11.06
N ALA A 141 -10.48 -5.10 -9.84
CA ALA A 141 -11.66 -4.83 -9.04
C ALA A 141 -12.56 -3.76 -9.66
N ASP A 142 -13.86 -3.93 -9.49
CA ASP A 142 -14.88 -2.94 -9.81
C ASP A 142 -15.59 -2.44 -8.53
N ARG A 143 -16.60 -1.58 -8.67
CA ARG A 143 -17.35 -1.00 -7.54
C ARG A 143 -18.17 -2.02 -6.73
N ARG A 144 -18.31 -3.24 -7.20
CA ARG A 144 -19.04 -4.33 -6.54
C ARG A 144 -18.12 -5.40 -5.99
N SER A 145 -16.83 -5.26 -6.27
CA SER A 145 -15.83 -6.19 -5.78
C SER A 145 -15.62 -6.03 -4.28
N ASP A 146 -15.54 -7.15 -3.59
CA ASP A 146 -15.20 -7.20 -2.18
C ASP A 146 -13.67 -7.01 -1.99
N ILE A 147 -13.28 -6.54 -0.84
CA ILE A 147 -11.89 -6.52 -0.41
C ILE A 147 -11.62 -7.82 0.33
N ASP A 148 -10.86 -8.71 -0.30
CA ASP A 148 -10.59 -10.05 0.20
C ASP A 148 -9.31 -10.04 1.04
N LEU A 149 -9.42 -10.36 2.33
CA LEU A 149 -8.31 -10.41 3.28
C LEU A 149 -8.21 -11.80 3.92
N TRP A 150 -7.04 -12.41 3.77
CA TRP A 150 -6.68 -13.63 4.49
C TRP A 150 -5.78 -13.27 5.67
N VAL A 151 -6.15 -13.72 6.87
CA VAL A 151 -5.49 -13.38 8.13
C VAL A 151 -4.97 -14.65 8.79
N LEU A 152 -3.68 -14.73 9.04
CA LEU A 152 -3.06 -15.77 9.81
C LEU A 152 -2.85 -15.31 11.25
N ILE A 153 -3.31 -16.11 12.20
CA ILE A 153 -3.12 -15.90 13.63
C ILE A 153 -2.39 -17.08 14.25
N GLU A 154 -1.92 -16.95 15.51
CA GLU A 154 -1.25 -18.06 16.19
C GLU A 154 -2.23 -19.17 16.55
N GLU A 155 -3.29 -18.86 17.29
CA GLU A 155 -4.25 -19.83 17.83
C GLU A 155 -5.67 -19.23 17.88
N ASP A 156 -6.64 -20.03 18.33
CA ASP A 156 -8.02 -19.63 18.61
C ASP A 156 -8.78 -19.01 17.42
N ARG A 157 -8.70 -19.71 16.27
CA ARG A 157 -9.37 -19.33 15.02
C ARG A 157 -10.82 -18.89 15.21
N MET A 158 -11.59 -19.63 16.06
CA MET A 158 -13.02 -19.35 16.21
C MET A 158 -13.31 -18.01 16.91
N ALA A 159 -12.53 -17.63 17.93
CA ALA A 159 -12.69 -16.37 18.62
C ALA A 159 -12.27 -15.21 17.71
N ASN A 160 -11.12 -15.35 17.04
CA ASN A 160 -10.62 -14.36 16.10
C ASN A 160 -11.53 -14.16 14.88
N GLN A 161 -12.11 -15.24 14.30
CA GLN A 161 -13.09 -15.13 13.20
C GLN A 161 -14.36 -14.37 13.64
N ARG A 162 -14.85 -14.58 14.86
CA ARG A 162 -15.99 -13.80 15.39
C ARG A 162 -15.64 -12.31 15.52
N THR A 163 -14.42 -12.01 15.95
CA THR A 163 -13.95 -10.62 16.06
C THR A 163 -13.74 -10.01 14.68
N ALA A 164 -13.15 -10.73 13.73
CA ALA A 164 -13.01 -10.31 12.34
C ALA A 164 -14.37 -9.99 11.70
N ASN A 165 -15.40 -10.81 11.94
CA ASN A 165 -16.76 -10.53 11.45
C ASN A 165 -17.36 -9.23 12.03
N ARG A 166 -17.05 -8.86 13.28
CA ARG A 166 -17.45 -7.55 13.83
C ARG A 166 -16.69 -6.40 13.17
N VAL A 167 -15.38 -6.58 13.00
CA VAL A 167 -14.55 -5.60 12.29
C VAL A 167 -15.07 -5.39 10.86
N ARG A 168 -15.43 -6.48 10.16
CA ARG A 168 -16.05 -6.42 8.83
C ARG A 168 -17.33 -5.57 8.82
N GLN A 169 -18.25 -5.82 9.74
CA GLN A 169 -19.49 -5.04 9.84
C GLN A 169 -19.21 -3.55 10.08
N ASP A 170 -18.29 -3.23 11.00
CA ASP A 170 -17.88 -1.84 11.28
C ASP A 170 -17.22 -1.16 10.07
N LEU A 171 -16.53 -1.91 9.19
CA LEU A 171 -15.91 -1.41 7.98
C LEU A 171 -16.93 -1.17 6.87
N GLU A 172 -17.90 -2.07 6.69
CA GLU A 172 -18.98 -1.96 5.70
C GLU A 172 -19.91 -0.78 5.99
N ASP A 173 -20.08 -0.43 7.29
CA ASP A 173 -20.83 0.75 7.73
C ASP A 173 -20.02 2.06 7.57
N HIS A 174 -18.71 1.97 7.38
CA HIS A 174 -17.84 3.13 7.24
C HIS A 174 -17.93 3.71 5.82
N GLU A 175 -18.10 5.03 5.72
CA GLU A 175 -18.10 5.75 4.45
C GLU A 175 -16.74 6.41 4.21
N PHE A 176 -16.05 5.99 3.15
CA PHE A 176 -14.82 6.62 2.67
C PHE A 176 -15.15 7.71 1.64
N ASP A 177 -14.18 8.56 1.33
CA ASP A 177 -14.35 9.61 0.30
C ASP A 177 -14.72 9.03 -1.08
N THR A 178 -14.32 7.78 -1.32
CA THR A 178 -14.57 7.00 -2.55
C THR A 178 -15.85 6.13 -2.48
N GLY A 179 -16.55 6.10 -1.33
CA GLY A 179 -17.77 5.35 -1.09
C GLY A 179 -17.63 4.27 -0.03
N ARG A 180 -18.54 3.30 -0.05
CA ARG A 180 -18.52 2.14 0.86
C ARG A 180 -17.98 0.92 0.12
N TYR A 181 -17.36 0.02 0.89
CA TYR A 181 -16.74 -1.20 0.40
C TYR A 181 -17.30 -2.41 1.16
N ALA A 182 -17.47 -3.52 0.46
CA ALA A 182 -17.70 -4.81 1.08
C ALA A 182 -16.36 -5.50 1.36
N TYR A 183 -16.35 -6.38 2.36
CA TYR A 183 -15.15 -7.08 2.79
C TYR A 183 -15.43 -8.56 2.95
N ASP A 184 -14.49 -9.40 2.52
CA ASP A 184 -14.40 -10.80 2.89
C ASP A 184 -13.14 -11.01 3.73
N ILE A 185 -13.29 -11.54 4.94
CA ILE A 185 -12.18 -11.68 5.90
C ILE A 185 -12.16 -13.10 6.43
N ASP A 186 -11.21 -13.87 5.91
CA ASP A 186 -10.96 -15.24 6.35
C ASP A 186 -9.82 -15.29 7.37
N VAL A 187 -10.08 -15.92 8.51
CA VAL A 187 -9.09 -16.10 9.56
C VAL A 187 -8.69 -17.57 9.64
N GLU A 188 -7.37 -17.81 9.60
CA GLU A 188 -6.82 -19.15 9.79
C GLU A 188 -5.73 -19.14 10.86
N SER A 189 -5.48 -20.29 11.49
CA SER A 189 -4.49 -20.43 12.56
C SER A 189 -3.26 -21.21 12.12
N LEU A 190 -2.10 -20.92 12.72
CA LEU A 190 -0.83 -21.58 12.39
C LEU A 190 -0.91 -23.12 12.40
N PRO A 191 -1.60 -23.79 13.40
CA PRO A 191 -1.72 -25.24 13.42
C PRO A 191 -2.47 -25.82 12.22
N ALA A 192 -3.29 -25.05 11.54
CA ALA A 192 -4.07 -25.50 10.40
C ALA A 192 -3.31 -25.38 9.06
N VAL A 193 -2.28 -24.55 8.97
CA VAL A 193 -1.50 -24.30 7.75
C VAL A 193 -1.07 -25.59 7.01
N PRO A 194 -0.60 -26.64 7.68
CA PRO A 194 -0.21 -27.89 6.97
C PRO A 194 -1.35 -28.58 6.20
N ASN A 195 -2.61 -28.29 6.56
CA ASN A 195 -3.79 -28.88 5.93
C ASN A 195 -4.29 -28.08 4.73
N TYR A 196 -3.80 -26.84 4.53
CA TYR A 196 -4.24 -25.87 3.51
C TYR A 196 -3.08 -25.35 2.66
N THR A 197 -2.00 -26.11 2.53
CA THR A 197 -0.78 -25.67 1.87
C THR A 197 -1.04 -25.26 0.41
N ASP A 198 -1.83 -26.04 -0.32
CA ASP A 198 -2.12 -25.77 -1.74
C ASP A 198 -2.97 -24.48 -1.89
N GLU A 199 -4.04 -24.31 -1.11
CA GLU A 199 -4.89 -23.12 -1.14
C GLU A 199 -4.11 -21.89 -0.68
N LEU A 200 -3.24 -22.04 0.33
CA LEU A 200 -2.39 -20.96 0.81
C LEU A 200 -1.32 -20.58 -0.22
N GLN A 201 -0.82 -21.54 -1.00
CA GLN A 201 0.09 -21.28 -2.10
C GLN A 201 -0.57 -20.41 -3.18
N ASP A 202 -1.83 -20.69 -3.52
CA ASP A 202 -2.61 -19.88 -4.47
C ASP A 202 -2.81 -18.44 -3.92
N VAL A 203 -3.24 -18.29 -2.67
CA VAL A 203 -3.42 -16.98 -2.02
C VAL A 203 -2.12 -16.20 -1.98
N LEU A 204 -0.99 -16.83 -1.67
CA LEU A 204 0.31 -16.17 -1.56
C LEU A 204 0.96 -15.88 -2.92
N SER A 205 0.62 -16.62 -3.97
CA SER A 205 1.18 -16.43 -5.32
C SER A 205 0.66 -15.15 -5.99
N ASP A 206 -0.64 -14.90 -5.86
CA ASP A 206 -1.32 -13.75 -6.48
C ASP A 206 -1.64 -12.63 -5.50
N GLY A 207 -1.46 -12.87 -4.20
CA GLY A 207 -1.78 -11.94 -3.13
C GLY A 207 -0.66 -10.95 -2.82
N LEU A 208 -1.07 -9.84 -2.20
CA LEU A 208 -0.17 -8.81 -1.68
C LEU A 208 -0.08 -8.95 -0.16
N VAL A 209 1.12 -9.19 0.37
CA VAL A 209 1.35 -9.20 1.81
C VAL A 209 1.26 -7.78 2.33
N VAL A 210 0.23 -7.50 3.15
CA VAL A 210 -0.06 -6.17 3.71
C VAL A 210 0.31 -6.04 5.18
N HIS A 211 0.53 -7.16 5.86
CA HIS A 211 1.14 -7.24 7.18
C HIS A 211 2.01 -8.48 7.25
N ASP A 212 3.27 -8.31 7.65
CA ASP A 212 4.28 -9.37 7.69
C ASP A 212 4.98 -9.40 9.06
N THR A 213 5.24 -10.61 9.55
CA THR A 213 6.05 -10.86 10.73
C THR A 213 7.13 -11.90 10.43
N GLU A 214 8.15 -12.00 11.28
CA GLU A 214 9.17 -13.06 11.13
C GLU A 214 8.59 -14.47 11.10
N LYS A 215 7.47 -14.69 11.82
CA LYS A 215 6.74 -15.97 11.80
C LYS A 215 6.07 -16.19 10.44
N PHE A 216 5.47 -15.15 9.88
CA PHE A 216 4.82 -15.24 8.57
C PHE A 216 5.81 -15.50 7.44
N GLU A 217 6.99 -14.86 7.49
CA GLU A 217 8.06 -15.18 6.54
C GLU A 217 8.47 -16.66 6.55
N LYS A 218 8.53 -17.28 7.74
CA LYS A 218 8.83 -18.73 7.86
C LYS A 218 7.72 -19.57 7.25
N VAL A 219 6.46 -19.24 7.50
CA VAL A 219 5.31 -19.91 6.88
C VAL A 219 5.36 -19.82 5.36
N ARG A 220 5.64 -18.65 4.81
CA ARG A 220 5.79 -18.45 3.36
C ARG A 220 6.89 -19.33 2.77
N LYS A 221 8.05 -19.36 3.41
CA LYS A 221 9.17 -20.23 2.98
C LYS A 221 8.78 -21.70 3.00
N MET A 222 8.09 -22.17 4.02
CA MET A 222 7.59 -23.53 4.12
C MET A 222 6.60 -23.86 2.99
N VAL A 223 5.65 -22.99 2.72
CA VAL A 223 4.63 -23.18 1.67
C VAL A 223 5.24 -23.27 0.27
N PHE A 224 6.24 -22.44 -0.04
CA PHE A 224 6.84 -22.40 -1.38
C PHE A 224 8.01 -23.36 -1.58
N HIS A 225 8.71 -23.76 -0.54
CA HIS A 225 9.97 -24.52 -0.66
C HIS A 225 9.94 -25.90 0.03
N GLY A 226 8.87 -26.20 0.75
CA GLY A 226 8.60 -27.58 1.21
C GLY A 226 9.51 -28.13 2.29
N ASP A 227 10.33 -27.29 2.96
CA ASP A 227 10.99 -27.66 4.23
C ASP A 227 11.61 -26.45 4.93
N LEU A 228 11.45 -26.42 6.23
CA LEU A 228 12.32 -25.65 7.11
C LEU A 228 13.51 -26.55 7.41
N ASP A 229 14.62 -26.35 6.69
CA ASP A 229 15.89 -26.88 7.17
C ASP A 229 16.18 -26.36 8.58
N GLU A 230 16.49 -27.26 9.49
CA GLU A 230 16.75 -27.08 10.91
C GLU A 230 17.75 -25.97 11.26
#